data_1b89fd0231515d391126d0f8427052c8
#
_entry.id   1b89fd0231515d391126d0f8427052c8
#
_cell.length_a   1.000
_cell.length_b   1.000
_cell.length_c   1.000
_cell.angle_alpha   90.00
_cell.angle_beta   90.00
_cell.angle_gamma   90.00
#
_symmetry.space_group_name_H-M   'P 1'
#
loop_
_entity.id
_entity.type
_entity.pdbx_description
1 polymer ?
#
loop_
_entity_poly.entity_id
_entity_poly.type
_entity_poly.pdbx_seq_one_letter_code
_entity_poly.pdbx_strand_id
1 'polypeptide(L)'
;MLPDYLKRPIIDTETTKTVRRILKTKCLNTVCEGARCPNKSECYSHNTATFLIMGKVCTRNCRYCNISPARPEPLDLEEPKHVAEAVKELGLKFAVITSVTRDDLPDGGAQHFKNCIDEIRKICDAKVEILTPDFRSIVPSPEGRVRVGVNPSYDALDTIIKAHPDVFNHNIETVRSIFKTARPQGDYDRSIEVLRYVKENSNIVTKSGLMVGLGATHVDKWSADNCLSTGLSCNDRSASACSSTPIVSLKGATHVDKWSADNRKTTCLSCNSESASMYSSEVEEIEQTLVDLKNAGVDIITIGQYIQPSKQHLPVAKYYTLEEFEELKELARKIGFKNFQIGPLVRSSYHAMASYETSLK
;
A
#
# COMPACT_ATOMS: atom_id res chain seq x y z
N MET A 1 -18.02 10.68 9.05
CA MET A 1 -18.19 9.72 10.17
C MET A 1 -17.87 8.34 9.67
N LEU A 2 -17.19 7.47 10.46
CA LEU A 2 -16.84 6.11 10.02
C LEU A 2 -18.13 5.27 9.92
N PRO A 3 -18.40 4.60 8.77
CA PRO A 3 -19.55 3.71 8.61
C PRO A 3 -19.60 2.59 9.65
N ASP A 4 -20.80 2.13 10.02
CA ASP A 4 -20.95 1.14 11.10
C ASP A 4 -20.32 -0.22 10.77
N TYR A 5 -20.35 -0.66 9.52
CA TYR A 5 -19.72 -1.91 9.07
C TYR A 5 -18.19 -1.91 9.19
N LEU A 6 -17.55 -0.73 9.37
CA LEU A 6 -16.12 -0.59 9.64
C LEU A 6 -15.77 -0.51 11.12
N LYS A 7 -16.76 -0.40 12.00
CA LYS A 7 -16.54 -0.37 13.45
C LYS A 7 -16.32 -1.78 13.99
N ARG A 8 -15.34 -1.94 14.86
CA ARG A 8 -15.06 -3.21 15.53
C ARG A 8 -15.10 -3.05 17.05
N PRO A 9 -15.67 -3.99 17.78
CA PRO A 9 -15.58 -3.99 19.23
C PRO A 9 -14.14 -4.23 19.67
N ILE A 10 -13.77 -3.65 20.80
CA ILE A 10 -12.51 -3.96 21.47
C ILE A 10 -12.71 -5.25 22.26
N ILE A 11 -11.95 -6.29 21.91
CA ILE A 11 -11.95 -7.59 22.59
C ILE A 11 -10.72 -7.63 23.48
N ASP A 12 -10.90 -7.78 24.78
CA ASP A 12 -9.82 -7.91 25.76
C ASP A 12 -9.97 -9.22 26.53
N THR A 13 -9.38 -10.28 25.99
CA THR A 13 -9.36 -11.63 26.56
C THR A 13 -8.01 -11.93 27.20
N GLU A 14 -7.92 -13.02 27.98
CA GLU A 14 -6.64 -13.52 28.50
C GLU A 14 -5.67 -13.85 27.36
N THR A 15 -6.18 -14.34 26.22
CA THR A 15 -5.38 -14.58 25.01
C THR A 15 -4.76 -13.28 24.50
N THR A 16 -5.55 -12.20 24.40
CA THR A 16 -5.08 -10.88 23.99
C THR A 16 -3.98 -10.35 24.92
N LYS A 17 -4.13 -10.53 26.22
CA LYS A 17 -3.12 -10.15 27.22
C LYS A 17 -1.85 -10.98 27.09
N THR A 18 -1.99 -12.27 26.84
CA THR A 18 -0.86 -13.20 26.62
C THR A 18 -0.06 -12.79 25.37
N VAL A 19 -0.72 -12.53 24.23
CA VAL A 19 -0.06 -12.04 23.01
C VAL A 19 0.73 -10.77 23.32
N ARG A 20 0.10 -9.76 23.95
CA ARG A 20 0.78 -8.51 24.31
C ARG A 20 1.99 -8.74 25.23
N ARG A 21 1.87 -9.64 26.21
CA ARG A 21 2.95 -9.99 27.13
C ARG A 21 4.14 -10.60 26.38
N ILE A 22 3.91 -11.58 25.52
CA ILE A 22 4.96 -12.23 24.71
C ILE A 22 5.68 -11.20 23.84
N LEU A 23 4.94 -10.37 23.09
CA LEU A 23 5.50 -9.34 22.23
C LEU A 23 6.37 -8.35 23.03
N LYS A 24 5.88 -7.91 24.19
CA LYS A 24 6.61 -6.97 25.05
C LYS A 24 7.88 -7.60 25.65
N THR A 25 7.79 -8.84 26.15
CA THR A 25 8.92 -9.54 26.77
C THR A 25 10.06 -9.78 25.77
N LYS A 26 9.71 -10.04 24.50
CA LYS A 26 10.68 -10.28 23.42
C LYS A 26 11.05 -9.03 22.62
N CYS A 27 10.62 -7.86 23.07
CA CYS A 27 10.87 -6.56 22.41
C CYS A 27 10.42 -6.50 20.95
N LEU A 28 9.37 -7.25 20.58
CA LEU A 28 8.89 -7.36 19.21
C LEU A 28 7.83 -6.31 18.89
N ASN A 29 7.87 -5.82 17.65
CA ASN A 29 6.87 -4.91 17.12
C ASN A 29 5.85 -5.67 16.24
N THR A 30 4.65 -5.10 16.08
CA THR A 30 3.64 -5.61 15.16
C THR A 30 3.07 -4.48 14.32
N VAL A 31 2.75 -4.80 13.06
CA VAL A 31 1.99 -3.87 12.21
C VAL A 31 0.57 -3.67 12.76
N CYS A 32 0.05 -4.64 13.52
CA CYS A 32 -1.26 -4.54 14.16
C CYS A 32 -1.34 -3.35 15.12
N GLU A 33 -0.25 -3.03 15.81
CA GLU A 33 -0.14 -1.85 16.68
C GLU A 33 0.34 -0.62 15.91
N GLY A 34 1.42 -0.74 15.18
CA GLY A 34 2.02 0.35 14.43
C GLY A 34 1.06 0.99 13.42
N ALA A 35 0.30 0.19 12.67
CA ALA A 35 -0.68 0.67 11.71
C ALA A 35 -2.09 0.93 12.32
N ARG A 36 -2.28 0.79 13.62
CA ARG A 36 -3.59 0.93 14.30
C ARG A 36 -4.68 0.07 13.64
N CYS A 37 -4.35 -1.19 13.34
CA CYS A 37 -5.24 -2.10 12.62
C CYS A 37 -6.59 -2.28 13.34
N PRO A 38 -7.74 -2.12 12.68
CA PRO A 38 -9.06 -2.31 13.31
C PRO A 38 -9.30 -3.76 13.73
N ASN A 39 -8.63 -4.74 13.10
CA ASN A 39 -8.79 -6.17 13.40
C ASN A 39 -7.88 -6.65 14.54
N LYS A 40 -7.04 -5.77 15.14
CA LYS A 40 -6.05 -6.16 16.15
C LYS A 40 -6.65 -7.00 17.29
N SER A 41 -7.77 -6.54 17.86
CA SER A 41 -8.41 -7.24 18.99
C SER A 41 -8.88 -8.64 18.63
N GLU A 42 -9.47 -8.79 17.45
CA GLU A 42 -9.91 -10.08 16.92
C GLU A 42 -8.72 -11.01 16.65
N CYS A 43 -7.70 -10.52 15.92
CA CYS A 43 -6.50 -11.30 15.62
C CYS A 43 -5.80 -11.77 16.91
N TYR A 44 -5.63 -10.88 17.88
CA TYR A 44 -4.98 -11.24 19.14
C TYR A 44 -5.80 -12.22 19.98
N SER A 45 -7.14 -12.17 19.92
CA SER A 45 -7.99 -13.16 20.59
C SER A 45 -7.86 -14.57 20.00
N HIS A 46 -7.32 -14.67 18.77
CA HIS A 46 -7.03 -15.92 18.09
C HIS A 46 -5.52 -16.25 18.03
N ASN A 47 -4.73 -15.74 18.97
CA ASN A 47 -3.27 -15.90 19.03
C ASN A 47 -2.53 -15.45 17.73
N THR A 48 -3.12 -14.57 16.91
CA THR A 48 -2.55 -14.17 15.63
C THR A 48 -2.00 -12.76 15.71
N ALA A 49 -0.75 -12.57 15.25
CA ALA A 49 -0.10 -11.28 15.13
C ALA A 49 0.72 -11.22 13.82
N THR A 50 0.83 -10.02 13.24
CA THR A 50 1.75 -9.78 12.11
C THR A 50 2.98 -9.07 12.65
N PHE A 51 4.10 -9.76 12.65
CA PHE A 51 5.38 -9.23 13.16
C PHE A 51 5.89 -8.12 12.24
N LEU A 52 6.34 -7.02 12.83
CA LEU A 52 6.98 -5.90 12.13
C LEU A 52 8.46 -5.90 12.51
N ILE A 53 9.30 -6.35 11.59
CA ILE A 53 10.74 -6.48 11.81
C ILE A 53 11.52 -5.24 11.34
N MET A 54 12.80 -5.18 11.75
CA MET A 54 13.78 -4.13 11.41
C MET A 54 13.45 -2.76 12.02
N GLY A 55 12.69 -2.74 13.13
CA GLY A 55 12.44 -1.54 13.94
C GLY A 55 11.03 -0.96 13.81
N LYS A 56 10.87 0.29 14.28
CA LYS A 56 9.57 0.99 14.42
C LYS A 56 9.39 2.12 13.42
N VAL A 57 10.45 2.53 12.74
CA VAL A 57 10.47 3.69 11.85
C VAL A 57 10.90 3.27 10.45
N CYS A 58 10.35 3.94 9.45
CA CYS A 58 10.54 3.60 8.05
C CYS A 58 11.38 4.65 7.35
N THR A 59 12.21 4.26 6.38
CA THR A 59 12.94 5.22 5.52
C THR A 59 12.02 5.93 4.53
N ARG A 60 10.77 5.47 4.37
CA ARG A 60 9.78 6.03 3.44
C ARG A 60 8.60 6.66 4.16
N ASN A 61 7.95 7.61 3.47
CA ASN A 61 6.77 8.34 3.94
C ASN A 61 5.57 8.07 3.04
N CYS A 62 5.03 6.87 3.08
CA CYS A 62 3.79 6.54 2.38
C CYS A 62 2.61 7.25 3.06
N ARG A 63 1.85 8.07 2.33
CA ARG A 63 0.85 8.98 2.89
C ARG A 63 -0.40 8.30 3.48
N TYR A 64 -0.54 7.00 3.31
CA TYR A 64 -1.61 6.17 3.92
C TYR A 64 -1.13 5.41 5.16
N CYS A 65 0.20 5.35 5.41
CA CYS A 65 0.81 4.48 6.40
C CYS A 65 1.04 5.20 7.73
N ASN A 66 0.62 4.59 8.83
CA ASN A 66 0.80 5.16 10.17
C ASN A 66 2.19 4.92 10.78
N ILE A 67 3.09 4.23 10.09
CA ILE A 67 4.48 4.06 10.54
C ILE A 67 5.24 5.37 10.30
N SER A 68 5.89 5.87 11.35
CA SER A 68 6.60 7.15 11.29
C SER A 68 7.82 7.09 10.39
N PRO A 69 8.00 8.07 9.48
CA PRO A 69 9.23 8.19 8.71
C PRO A 69 10.34 8.77 9.60
N ALA A 70 11.48 8.09 9.66
CA ALA A 70 12.68 8.58 10.35
C ALA A 70 13.90 7.79 9.89
N ARG A 71 15.09 8.20 10.38
CA ARG A 71 16.30 7.40 10.25
C ARG A 71 16.22 6.20 11.20
N PRO A 72 16.25 4.96 10.69
CA PRO A 72 16.19 3.77 11.52
C PRO A 72 17.47 3.57 12.35
N GLU A 73 17.31 2.89 13.47
CA GLU A 73 18.43 2.38 14.27
C GLU A 73 19.10 1.18 13.57
N PRO A 74 20.31 0.79 13.97
CA PRO A 74 20.95 -0.44 13.52
C PRO A 74 20.02 -1.66 13.71
N LEU A 75 20.21 -2.70 12.88
CA LEU A 75 19.45 -3.93 13.01
C LEU A 75 19.76 -4.63 14.34
N ASP A 76 18.71 -5.10 15.01
CA ASP A 76 18.84 -6.05 16.11
C ASP A 76 19.09 -7.45 15.54
N LEU A 77 20.29 -7.98 15.74
CA LEU A 77 20.67 -9.30 15.22
C LEU A 77 19.99 -10.47 15.96
N GLU A 78 19.44 -10.24 17.16
CA GLU A 78 18.66 -11.22 17.91
C GLU A 78 17.17 -11.22 17.55
N GLU A 79 16.68 -10.19 16.85
CA GLU A 79 15.27 -10.09 16.45
C GLU A 79 14.75 -11.34 15.71
N PRO A 80 15.49 -11.97 14.76
CA PRO A 80 15.06 -13.20 14.10
C PRO A 80 14.77 -14.35 15.08
N LYS A 81 15.61 -14.53 16.08
CA LYS A 81 15.44 -15.54 17.12
C LYS A 81 14.24 -15.22 18.02
N HIS A 82 14.08 -13.97 18.41
CA HIS A 82 12.94 -13.52 19.23
C HIS A 82 11.61 -13.73 18.47
N VAL A 83 11.59 -13.46 17.16
CA VAL A 83 10.42 -13.73 16.30
C VAL A 83 10.09 -15.22 16.29
N ALA A 84 11.09 -16.07 16.07
CA ALA A 84 10.91 -17.52 16.03
C ALA A 84 10.39 -18.06 17.38
N GLU A 85 10.96 -17.62 18.49
CA GLU A 85 10.49 -17.97 19.83
C GLU A 85 9.06 -17.52 20.08
N ALA A 86 8.67 -16.32 19.63
CA ALA A 86 7.29 -15.80 19.75
C ALA A 86 6.31 -16.65 18.92
N VAL A 87 6.69 -17.03 17.68
CA VAL A 87 5.89 -17.92 16.82
C VAL A 87 5.62 -19.25 17.55
N LYS A 88 6.67 -19.85 18.14
CA LYS A 88 6.55 -21.09 18.90
C LYS A 88 5.70 -20.93 20.17
N GLU A 89 5.95 -19.89 20.97
CA GLU A 89 5.23 -19.64 22.24
C GLU A 89 3.75 -19.34 22.01
N LEU A 90 3.41 -18.65 20.93
CA LEU A 90 2.03 -18.41 20.50
C LEU A 90 1.36 -19.62 19.85
N GLY A 91 2.12 -20.68 19.55
CA GLY A 91 1.61 -21.87 18.88
C GLY A 91 1.12 -21.61 17.46
N LEU A 92 1.72 -20.66 16.74
CA LEU A 92 1.29 -20.27 15.41
C LEU A 92 1.60 -21.40 14.42
N LYS A 93 0.60 -21.78 13.63
CA LYS A 93 0.77 -22.66 12.48
C LYS A 93 1.12 -21.89 11.20
N PHE A 94 0.83 -20.59 11.21
CA PHE A 94 1.08 -19.69 10.09
C PHE A 94 1.56 -18.33 10.64
N ALA A 95 2.80 -17.97 10.35
CA ALA A 95 3.40 -16.73 10.78
C ALA A 95 3.42 -15.71 9.64
N VAL A 96 2.98 -14.48 9.90
CA VAL A 96 3.10 -13.38 8.94
C VAL A 96 4.14 -12.40 9.44
N ILE A 97 5.16 -12.14 8.63
CA ILE A 97 6.26 -11.24 8.91
C ILE A 97 6.25 -10.11 7.88
N THR A 98 6.26 -8.90 8.34
CA THR A 98 6.45 -7.72 7.50
C THR A 98 7.55 -6.84 8.06
N SER A 99 7.99 -5.84 7.31
CA SER A 99 9.03 -4.93 7.75
C SER A 99 8.67 -3.47 7.54
N VAL A 100 9.37 -2.60 8.25
CA VAL A 100 9.58 -1.23 7.76
C VAL A 100 10.48 -1.28 6.54
N THR A 101 10.40 -0.27 5.64
CA THR A 101 11.37 -0.19 4.54
C THR A 101 12.71 0.31 5.09
N ARG A 102 13.78 -0.33 4.65
CA ARG A 102 15.17 -0.08 5.02
C ARG A 102 16.01 0.23 3.79
N ASP A 103 15.68 1.33 3.11
CA ASP A 103 16.46 1.82 1.94
C ASP A 103 17.90 2.23 2.31
N ASP A 104 18.21 2.27 3.60
CA ASP A 104 19.55 2.48 4.16
C ASP A 104 20.41 1.21 4.16
N LEU A 105 19.80 0.03 4.00
CA LEU A 105 20.52 -1.24 3.89
C LEU A 105 20.78 -1.61 2.44
N PRO A 106 21.95 -2.16 2.10
CA PRO A 106 22.34 -2.50 0.73
C PRO A 106 21.36 -3.48 0.04
N ASP A 107 20.82 -4.42 0.81
CA ASP A 107 19.88 -5.45 0.36
C ASP A 107 18.41 -5.14 0.69
N GLY A 108 18.14 -3.92 1.21
CA GLY A 108 16.80 -3.54 1.65
C GLY A 108 16.25 -4.40 2.81
N GLY A 109 17.10 -5.20 3.47
CA GLY A 109 16.76 -6.09 4.58
C GLY A 109 16.39 -7.53 4.15
N ALA A 110 16.67 -7.93 2.91
CA ALA A 110 16.37 -9.28 2.42
C ALA A 110 17.03 -10.37 3.27
N GLN A 111 18.29 -10.20 3.65
CA GLN A 111 18.99 -11.16 4.53
C GLN A 111 18.34 -11.27 5.90
N HIS A 112 17.81 -10.18 6.44
CA HIS A 112 17.13 -10.19 7.74
C HIS A 112 15.80 -10.96 7.69
N PHE A 113 15.02 -10.83 6.60
CA PHE A 113 13.86 -11.68 6.34
C PHE A 113 14.26 -13.16 6.29
N LYS A 114 15.32 -13.48 5.53
CA LYS A 114 15.84 -14.84 5.44
C LYS A 114 16.20 -15.40 6.82
N ASN A 115 16.90 -14.64 7.63
CA ASN A 115 17.27 -15.05 8.99
C ASN A 115 16.02 -15.33 9.85
N CYS A 116 14.97 -14.52 9.75
CA CYS A 116 13.71 -14.79 10.47
C CYS A 116 13.06 -16.10 10.03
N ILE A 117 13.02 -16.37 8.72
CA ILE A 117 12.48 -17.63 8.18
C ILE A 117 13.30 -18.82 8.66
N ASP A 118 14.63 -18.73 8.57
CA ASP A 118 15.54 -19.79 8.98
C ASP A 118 15.41 -20.10 10.49
N GLU A 119 15.34 -19.08 11.35
CA GLU A 119 15.17 -19.27 12.80
C GLU A 119 13.80 -19.89 13.15
N ILE A 120 12.71 -19.49 12.48
CA ILE A 120 11.39 -20.12 12.67
C ILE A 120 11.48 -21.61 12.33
N ARG A 121 12.05 -21.98 11.18
CA ARG A 121 12.15 -23.36 10.71
C ARG A 121 13.03 -24.25 11.57
N LYS A 122 14.00 -23.68 12.31
CA LYS A 122 14.81 -24.43 13.27
C LYS A 122 14.00 -24.94 14.47
N ILE A 123 12.93 -24.24 14.85
CA ILE A 123 12.27 -24.50 16.14
C ILE A 123 10.79 -24.85 16.05
N CYS A 124 10.16 -24.69 14.87
CA CYS A 124 8.77 -25.07 14.63
C CYS A 124 8.45 -25.25 13.14
N ASP A 125 7.34 -25.94 12.84
CA ASP A 125 6.86 -26.25 11.48
C ASP A 125 5.86 -25.21 10.96
N ALA A 126 5.86 -24.01 11.50
CA ALA A 126 4.95 -22.94 11.07
C ALA A 126 5.21 -22.56 9.62
N LYS A 127 4.13 -22.41 8.84
CA LYS A 127 4.20 -21.80 7.51
C LYS A 127 4.50 -20.30 7.64
N VAL A 128 5.23 -19.75 6.68
CA VAL A 128 5.69 -18.36 6.76
C VAL A 128 5.25 -17.58 5.52
N GLU A 129 4.44 -16.55 5.76
CA GLU A 129 4.18 -15.48 4.79
C GLU A 129 5.08 -14.29 5.12
N ILE A 130 5.73 -13.73 4.11
CA ILE A 130 6.45 -12.46 4.24
C ILE A 130 5.75 -11.38 3.41
N LEU A 131 5.60 -10.19 3.97
CA LEU A 131 5.15 -8.99 3.26
C LEU A 131 6.33 -8.02 3.14
N THR A 132 6.85 -7.89 1.93
CA THR A 132 8.12 -7.21 1.65
C THR A 132 7.97 -5.81 1.07
N PRO A 133 9.00 -4.95 1.20
CA PRO A 133 9.15 -3.76 0.37
C PRO A 133 9.46 -4.13 -1.08
N ASP A 134 9.60 -3.13 -1.95
CA ASP A 134 9.92 -3.33 -3.36
C ASP A 134 11.43 -3.54 -3.64
N PHE A 135 12.25 -3.71 -2.61
CA PHE A 135 13.70 -3.92 -2.70
C PHE A 135 14.36 -3.09 -3.82
N ARG A 136 14.15 -1.78 -3.80
CA ARG A 136 14.66 -0.92 -4.86
C ARG A 136 16.18 -1.05 -5.00
N SER A 137 16.65 -1.19 -6.22
CA SER A 137 18.10 -1.22 -6.50
C SER A 137 18.72 0.15 -6.24
N ILE A 138 19.94 0.13 -5.74
CA ILE A 138 20.77 1.32 -5.55
C ILE A 138 21.88 1.26 -6.59
N VAL A 139 21.90 2.23 -7.50
CA VAL A 139 22.92 2.32 -8.55
C VAL A 139 23.89 3.45 -8.20
N PRO A 140 25.17 3.17 -7.93
CA PRO A 140 26.17 4.20 -7.76
C PRO A 140 26.29 5.02 -9.05
N SER A 141 26.29 6.36 -8.94
CA SER A 141 26.61 7.21 -10.09
C SER A 141 28.11 7.49 -10.16
N PRO A 142 28.67 7.78 -11.35
CA PRO A 142 30.07 8.15 -11.49
C PRO A 142 30.49 9.35 -10.63
N GLU A 143 29.54 10.24 -10.30
CA GLU A 143 29.78 11.41 -9.47
C GLU A 143 29.62 11.12 -7.95
N GLY A 144 29.56 9.84 -7.54
CA GLY A 144 29.40 9.44 -6.15
C GLY A 144 27.99 9.67 -5.56
N ARG A 145 27.02 10.07 -6.39
CA ARG A 145 25.61 10.17 -5.98
C ARG A 145 24.92 8.82 -6.09
N VAL A 146 24.08 8.53 -5.13
CA VAL A 146 23.23 7.33 -5.17
C VAL A 146 22.01 7.60 -6.05
N ARG A 147 21.81 6.80 -7.08
CA ARG A 147 20.61 6.81 -7.91
C ARG A 147 19.74 5.59 -7.55
N VAL A 148 18.43 5.80 -7.50
CA VAL A 148 17.47 4.69 -7.39
C VAL A 148 17.29 4.08 -8.77
N GLY A 149 17.55 2.79 -8.88
CA GLY A 149 17.30 2.03 -10.10
C GLY A 149 15.81 1.91 -10.41
N VAL A 150 15.48 1.71 -11.67
CA VAL A 150 14.11 1.47 -12.14
C VAL A 150 13.62 0.10 -11.66
N ASN A 151 14.49 -0.92 -11.75
CA ASN A 151 14.17 -2.29 -11.35
C ASN A 151 14.40 -2.53 -9.84
N PRO A 152 13.78 -3.60 -9.27
CA PRO A 152 14.14 -4.06 -7.94
C PRO A 152 15.59 -4.58 -7.90
N SER A 153 16.11 -4.81 -6.70
CA SER A 153 17.34 -5.58 -6.50
C SER A 153 17.04 -7.06 -6.69
N TYR A 154 17.46 -7.64 -7.80
CA TYR A 154 17.28 -9.06 -8.07
C TYR A 154 18.06 -9.93 -7.09
N ASP A 155 19.27 -9.51 -6.65
CA ASP A 155 20.04 -10.22 -5.61
C ASP A 155 19.28 -10.30 -4.28
N ALA A 156 18.54 -9.24 -3.91
CA ALA A 156 17.68 -9.25 -2.75
C ALA A 156 16.50 -10.23 -2.92
N LEU A 157 15.87 -10.24 -4.09
CA LEU A 157 14.79 -11.18 -4.39
C LEU A 157 15.28 -12.62 -4.43
N ASP A 158 16.46 -12.89 -4.98
CA ASP A 158 17.09 -14.21 -4.95
C ASP A 158 17.38 -14.68 -3.53
N THR A 159 17.81 -13.78 -2.64
CA THR A 159 17.99 -14.09 -1.22
C THR A 159 16.68 -14.52 -0.58
N ILE A 160 15.58 -13.84 -0.90
CA ILE A 160 14.24 -14.22 -0.44
C ILE A 160 13.78 -15.56 -1.03
N ILE A 161 13.97 -15.76 -2.34
CA ILE A 161 13.61 -17.03 -3.01
C ILE A 161 14.35 -18.21 -2.37
N LYS A 162 15.65 -18.04 -2.09
CA LYS A 162 16.47 -19.07 -1.39
C LYS A 162 16.03 -19.31 0.06
N ALA A 163 15.36 -18.37 0.70
CA ALA A 163 14.77 -18.57 2.02
C ALA A 163 13.49 -19.43 1.99
N HIS A 164 12.90 -19.61 0.81
CA HIS A 164 11.68 -20.39 0.57
C HIS A 164 10.50 -20.05 1.52
N PRO A 165 10.03 -18.81 1.62
CA PRO A 165 8.78 -18.53 2.32
C PRO A 165 7.64 -19.33 1.65
N ASP A 166 6.60 -19.69 2.41
CA ASP A 166 5.42 -20.36 1.85
C ASP A 166 4.58 -19.39 1.01
N VAL A 167 4.54 -18.10 1.40
CA VAL A 167 3.89 -17.01 0.65
C VAL A 167 4.80 -15.80 0.57
N PHE A 168 5.02 -15.32 -0.64
CA PHE A 168 5.64 -14.03 -0.92
C PHE A 168 4.57 -12.98 -1.19
N ASN A 169 4.43 -12.01 -0.31
CA ASN A 169 3.47 -10.93 -0.44
C ASN A 169 4.19 -9.61 -0.71
N HIS A 170 3.77 -8.90 -1.75
CA HIS A 170 4.15 -7.52 -2.00
C HIS A 170 2.91 -6.75 -2.43
N ASN A 171 2.46 -5.80 -1.59
CA ASN A 171 1.26 -5.03 -1.86
C ASN A 171 1.49 -3.98 -2.94
N ILE A 172 0.59 -3.94 -3.93
CA ILE A 172 0.52 -2.83 -4.89
C ILE A 172 -0.04 -1.56 -4.23
N GLU A 173 -0.85 -1.70 -3.22
CA GLU A 173 -1.46 -0.70 -2.33
C GLU A 173 -2.54 0.15 -2.98
N THR A 174 -2.35 0.65 -4.19
CA THR A 174 -3.31 1.53 -4.87
C THR A 174 -3.16 1.47 -6.39
N VAL A 175 -4.08 2.09 -7.11
CA VAL A 175 -4.09 2.19 -8.57
C VAL A 175 -2.98 3.11 -9.09
N ARG A 176 -2.66 2.97 -10.38
CA ARG A 176 -1.50 3.64 -11.02
C ARG A 176 -1.57 5.16 -10.95
N SER A 177 -2.73 5.76 -11.17
CA SER A 177 -2.87 7.23 -11.24
C SER A 177 -2.46 7.95 -9.96
N ILE A 178 -2.84 7.39 -8.80
CA ILE A 178 -2.52 7.99 -7.50
C ILE A 178 -1.31 7.37 -6.81
N PHE A 179 -0.63 6.41 -7.46
CA PHE A 179 0.45 5.66 -6.83
C PHE A 179 1.57 6.57 -6.30
N LYS A 180 2.04 7.52 -7.09
CA LYS A 180 3.08 8.47 -6.67
C LYS A 180 2.61 9.43 -5.57
N THR A 181 1.33 9.76 -5.55
CA THR A 181 0.73 10.56 -4.48
C THR A 181 0.68 9.79 -3.17
N ALA A 182 0.27 8.52 -3.22
CA ALA A 182 0.15 7.65 -2.04
C ALA A 182 1.51 7.12 -1.54
N ARG A 183 2.41 6.78 -2.47
CA ARG A 183 3.75 6.21 -2.22
C ARG A 183 4.83 7.02 -2.96
N PRO A 184 5.21 8.21 -2.48
CA PRO A 184 6.14 9.10 -3.21
C PRO A 184 7.48 8.45 -3.58
N GLN A 185 8.02 7.58 -2.71
CA GLN A 185 9.28 6.86 -2.93
C GLN A 185 9.09 5.48 -3.58
N GLY A 186 7.84 5.04 -3.78
CA GLY A 186 7.52 3.79 -4.45
C GLY A 186 7.51 3.92 -5.97
N ASP A 187 7.39 2.79 -6.66
CA ASP A 187 7.21 2.71 -8.09
C ASP A 187 6.23 1.59 -8.43
N TYR A 188 5.23 1.88 -9.28
CA TYR A 188 4.17 0.94 -9.62
C TYR A 188 4.72 -0.22 -10.45
N ASP A 189 5.49 0.09 -11.50
CA ASP A 189 6.01 -0.93 -12.41
C ASP A 189 7.05 -1.81 -11.70
N ARG A 190 7.88 -1.23 -10.83
CA ARG A 190 8.78 -2.01 -9.97
C ARG A 190 8.00 -2.93 -9.01
N SER A 191 6.87 -2.50 -8.47
CA SER A 191 6.03 -3.35 -7.61
C SER A 191 5.44 -4.54 -8.36
N ILE A 192 5.03 -4.35 -9.61
CA ILE A 192 4.60 -5.43 -10.51
C ILE A 192 5.77 -6.36 -10.84
N GLU A 193 6.95 -5.79 -11.13
CA GLU A 193 8.15 -6.56 -11.48
C GLU A 193 8.66 -7.43 -10.33
N VAL A 194 8.59 -6.96 -9.09
CA VAL A 194 8.91 -7.76 -7.89
C VAL A 194 8.08 -9.04 -7.85
N LEU A 195 6.76 -8.93 -8.07
CA LEU A 195 5.86 -10.08 -8.04
C LEU A 195 6.11 -11.03 -9.22
N ARG A 196 6.30 -10.46 -10.43
CA ARG A 196 6.61 -11.22 -11.64
C ARG A 196 7.91 -12.02 -11.48
N TYR A 197 8.99 -11.35 -11.05
CA TYR A 197 10.29 -11.98 -10.88
C TYR A 197 10.23 -13.19 -9.91
N VAL A 198 9.59 -13.01 -8.75
CA VAL A 198 9.45 -14.13 -7.80
C VAL A 198 8.63 -15.26 -8.38
N LYS A 199 7.56 -14.96 -9.11
CA LYS A 199 6.71 -15.98 -9.74
C LYS A 199 7.44 -16.77 -10.84
N GLU A 200 8.24 -16.10 -11.65
CA GLU A 200 8.98 -16.71 -12.75
C GLU A 200 10.19 -17.55 -12.26
N ASN A 201 10.78 -17.17 -11.12
CA ASN A 201 11.99 -17.79 -10.59
C ASN A 201 11.75 -18.72 -9.39
N SER A 202 10.49 -19.00 -9.04
CA SER A 202 10.17 -19.89 -7.93
C SER A 202 8.76 -20.48 -8.04
N ASN A 203 8.48 -21.48 -7.19
CA ASN A 203 7.15 -22.05 -6.98
C ASN A 203 6.45 -21.44 -5.74
N ILE A 204 6.96 -20.34 -5.20
CA ILE A 204 6.39 -19.68 -4.03
C ILE A 204 5.03 -19.09 -4.40
N VAL A 205 4.05 -19.25 -3.52
CA VAL A 205 2.74 -18.60 -3.70
C VAL A 205 2.89 -17.10 -3.61
N THR A 206 2.49 -16.37 -4.65
CA THR A 206 2.58 -14.92 -4.70
C THR A 206 1.27 -14.26 -4.29
N LYS A 207 1.36 -13.16 -3.55
CA LYS A 207 0.21 -12.43 -3.02
C LYS A 207 0.38 -10.93 -3.17
N SER A 208 -0.72 -10.21 -3.41
CA SER A 208 -0.72 -8.75 -3.41
C SER A 208 -1.98 -8.18 -2.78
N GLY A 209 -1.84 -7.00 -2.19
CA GLY A 209 -2.94 -6.26 -1.56
C GLY A 209 -3.18 -4.90 -2.22
N LEU A 210 -4.45 -4.55 -2.35
CA LEU A 210 -4.95 -3.28 -2.87
C LEU A 210 -5.89 -2.65 -1.85
N MET A 211 -5.77 -1.34 -1.65
CA MET A 211 -6.74 -0.55 -0.88
C MET A 211 -7.63 0.25 -1.82
N VAL A 212 -8.95 0.18 -1.60
CA VAL A 212 -9.93 1.02 -2.27
C VAL A 212 -10.33 2.20 -1.40
N GLY A 213 -10.80 3.29 -2.03
CA GLY A 213 -11.22 4.50 -1.33
C GLY A 213 -10.10 5.51 -1.05
N LEU A 214 -8.92 5.34 -1.66
CA LEU A 214 -7.88 6.38 -1.73
C LEU A 214 -8.18 7.40 -2.83
N GLY A 215 -9.06 7.07 -3.80
CA GLY A 215 -9.50 7.87 -4.93
C GLY A 215 -8.50 7.88 -6.09
N ALA A 216 -9.01 7.78 -7.31
CA ALA A 216 -8.22 8.00 -8.52
C ALA A 216 -8.10 9.50 -8.86
N THR A 217 -9.02 10.33 -8.37
CA THR A 217 -9.26 11.69 -8.85
C THR A 217 -9.07 12.80 -7.81
N HIS A 218 -8.61 12.50 -6.59
CA HIS A 218 -8.51 13.49 -5.50
C HIS A 218 -7.28 14.41 -5.56
N VAL A 219 -6.40 14.25 -6.54
CA VAL A 219 -5.18 15.06 -6.67
C VAL A 219 -5.53 16.52 -6.88
N ASP A 220 -6.58 16.82 -7.63
CA ASP A 220 -6.94 18.19 -8.00
C ASP A 220 -7.64 18.97 -6.88
N LYS A 221 -8.45 18.32 -6.03
CA LYS A 221 -9.08 19.00 -4.87
C LYS A 221 -8.08 19.37 -3.78
N TRP A 222 -7.08 18.51 -3.55
CA TRP A 222 -6.08 18.79 -2.51
C TRP A 222 -5.10 19.91 -2.90
N SER A 223 -4.79 20.04 -4.19
CA SER A 223 -4.01 21.16 -4.72
C SER A 223 -4.80 22.48 -4.70
N ALA A 224 -6.12 22.44 -4.95
CA ALA A 224 -6.99 23.61 -4.93
C ALA A 224 -7.20 24.17 -3.51
N ASP A 225 -7.44 23.33 -2.51
CA ASP A 225 -7.65 23.77 -1.12
C ASP A 225 -6.37 24.31 -0.46
N ASN A 226 -5.18 23.80 -0.82
CA ASN A 226 -3.91 24.37 -0.37
C ASN A 226 -3.56 25.69 -1.07
N CYS A 227 -4.03 25.93 -2.29
CA CYS A 227 -3.83 27.20 -2.96
C CYS A 227 -4.64 28.32 -2.29
N LEU A 228 -5.83 28.01 -1.78
CA LEU A 228 -6.69 28.96 -1.07
C LEU A 228 -6.20 29.27 0.36
N SER A 229 -5.51 28.32 1.02
CA SER A 229 -5.01 28.52 2.38
C SER A 229 -3.68 29.29 2.47
N THR A 230 -2.93 29.41 1.37
CA THR A 230 -1.61 30.08 1.34
C THR A 230 -1.65 31.51 0.81
N GLY A 231 -2.81 32.03 0.40
CA GLY A 231 -2.96 33.42 -0.05
C GLY A 231 -2.12 33.81 -1.28
N LEU A 232 -1.56 32.83 -2.00
CA LEU A 232 -0.80 33.04 -3.22
C LEU A 232 -1.75 33.07 -4.42
N SER A 233 -1.90 34.25 -5.00
CA SER A 233 -2.68 34.48 -6.22
C SER A 233 -2.08 33.66 -7.38
N CYS A 234 -2.93 32.99 -8.16
CA CYS A 234 -2.54 32.16 -9.31
C CYS A 234 -1.97 32.96 -10.51
N ASN A 235 -1.55 34.21 -10.31
CA ASN A 235 -1.10 35.09 -11.41
C ASN A 235 0.40 35.05 -11.70
N ASP A 236 1.23 34.31 -10.93
CA ASP A 236 2.68 34.33 -11.11
C ASP A 236 3.27 32.92 -11.32
N ARG A 237 2.84 32.19 -12.33
CA ARG A 237 3.70 31.14 -12.93
C ARG A 237 3.42 30.97 -14.42
N SER A 238 4.28 31.63 -15.20
CA SER A 238 4.78 31.26 -16.54
C SER A 238 3.89 30.37 -17.42
N ALA A 239 3.19 31.02 -18.32
CA ALA A 239 2.71 30.46 -19.58
C ALA A 239 3.92 30.00 -20.43
N SER A 240 4.39 28.77 -20.25
CA SER A 240 5.39 28.14 -21.13
C SER A 240 5.10 26.65 -21.32
N ALA A 241 3.86 26.30 -21.69
CA ALA A 241 3.55 25.00 -22.29
C ALA A 241 2.18 25.07 -23.00
N CYS A 242 2.03 25.97 -23.95
CA CYS A 242 0.97 25.84 -24.95
C CYS A 242 1.42 26.64 -26.21
N SER A 243 2.24 25.99 -27.02
CA SER A 243 2.60 26.50 -28.35
C SER A 243 2.15 25.48 -29.37
N SER A 244 1.10 25.79 -30.09
CA SER A 244 1.02 25.61 -31.55
C SER A 244 -0.43 25.66 -32.02
N THR A 245 -0.91 26.88 -32.37
CA THR A 245 -1.71 27.11 -33.59
C THR A 245 -1.79 28.63 -33.87
N PRO A 246 -1.77 29.07 -35.11
CA PRO A 246 -1.50 30.46 -35.46
C PRO A 246 -2.72 31.37 -35.35
N ILE A 247 -2.50 32.58 -34.80
CA ILE A 247 -3.46 33.65 -34.74
C ILE A 247 -3.53 34.36 -36.11
N VAL A 248 -4.70 34.32 -36.72
CA VAL A 248 -5.03 35.19 -37.84
C VAL A 248 -5.47 36.54 -37.29
N SER A 249 -4.74 37.58 -37.68
CA SER A 249 -5.00 38.97 -37.36
C SER A 249 -6.20 39.50 -38.13
N LEU A 250 -7.18 40.10 -37.41
CA LEU A 250 -8.13 41.05 -38.00
C LEU A 250 -8.10 42.34 -37.18
N LYS A 251 -7.75 43.40 -37.88
CA LYS A 251 -7.74 44.81 -37.40
C LYS A 251 -9.16 45.37 -37.29
N GLY A 252 -9.37 46.21 -36.29
CA GLY A 252 -10.26 47.36 -36.32
C GLY A 252 -11.55 47.26 -35.51
N ALA A 253 -11.63 47.95 -34.41
CA ALA A 253 -12.65 48.99 -34.10
C ALA A 253 -12.58 49.45 -32.63
N THR A 254 -12.49 50.71 -32.47
CA THR A 254 -12.61 51.51 -31.23
C THR A 254 -14.05 51.49 -30.71
N HIS A 255 -14.28 51.21 -29.42
CA HIS A 255 -15.24 51.98 -28.59
C HIS A 255 -15.05 51.65 -27.10
N VAL A 256 -14.94 52.71 -26.31
CA VAL A 256 -14.91 52.68 -24.85
C VAL A 256 -16.34 52.77 -24.39
N ASP A 257 -16.82 51.81 -23.61
CA ASP A 257 -18.02 52.02 -22.79
C ASP A 257 -17.93 51.32 -21.44
N LYS A 258 -18.45 52.02 -20.44
CA LYS A 258 -18.44 51.82 -19.00
C LYS A 258 -18.96 50.44 -18.57
N TRP A 259 -18.23 49.78 -17.70
CA TRP A 259 -18.71 48.57 -17.01
C TRP A 259 -19.37 48.96 -15.68
N SER A 260 -20.66 48.75 -15.60
CA SER A 260 -21.43 48.67 -14.36
C SER A 260 -21.29 47.23 -13.77
N ALA A 261 -21.02 47.19 -12.46
CA ALA A 261 -21.01 45.96 -11.72
C ALA A 261 -22.42 45.34 -11.67
N ASP A 262 -22.60 44.18 -12.27
CA ASP A 262 -23.79 43.37 -12.03
C ASP A 262 -23.41 41.89 -11.86
N ASN A 263 -23.89 41.37 -10.74
CA ASN A 263 -23.69 40.01 -10.25
C ASN A 263 -24.26 38.97 -11.24
N ARG A 264 -23.43 38.28 -11.98
CA ARG A 264 -23.86 37.03 -12.67
C ARG A 264 -23.03 35.83 -12.18
N LYS A 265 -23.68 35.00 -11.40
CA LYS A 265 -23.24 33.64 -11.15
C LYS A 265 -23.09 32.91 -12.49
N THR A 266 -21.89 32.80 -12.99
CA THR A 266 -21.59 31.93 -14.11
C THR A 266 -21.50 30.51 -13.53
N THR A 267 -22.60 29.74 -13.57
CA THR A 267 -22.61 28.34 -13.36
C THR A 267 -21.86 27.67 -14.54
N CYS A 268 -20.68 27.17 -14.27
CA CYS A 268 -19.92 26.39 -15.24
C CYS A 268 -20.67 25.09 -15.54
N LEU A 269 -21.33 25.02 -16.70
CA LEU A 269 -22.09 23.85 -17.17
C LEU A 269 -21.21 22.64 -17.51
N SER A 270 -19.86 22.79 -17.47
CA SER A 270 -18.91 21.71 -17.70
C SER A 270 -18.65 20.84 -16.45
N CYS A 271 -18.99 21.31 -15.24
CA CYS A 271 -18.70 20.54 -14.01
C CYS A 271 -19.68 19.39 -13.72
N ASN A 272 -20.84 19.33 -14.38
CA ASN A 272 -21.84 18.28 -14.12
C ASN A 272 -21.69 17.04 -14.99
N SER A 273 -20.93 17.10 -16.10
CA SER A 273 -20.63 15.93 -16.94
C SER A 273 -19.34 15.21 -16.52
N GLU A 274 -18.45 15.87 -15.80
CA GLU A 274 -17.20 15.30 -15.34
C GLU A 274 -17.37 14.32 -14.15
N SER A 275 -18.36 14.53 -13.29
CA SER A 275 -18.55 13.64 -12.12
C SER A 275 -18.99 12.22 -12.50
N ALA A 276 -19.80 12.03 -13.52
CA ALA A 276 -20.20 10.70 -14.00
C ALA A 276 -19.09 10.01 -14.80
N SER A 277 -18.29 10.76 -15.56
CA SER A 277 -17.09 10.28 -16.28
C SER A 277 -15.96 9.86 -15.33
N MET A 278 -15.83 10.52 -14.16
CA MET A 278 -14.81 10.24 -13.17
C MET A 278 -15.08 8.96 -12.36
N TYR A 279 -16.35 8.56 -12.19
CA TYR A 279 -16.69 7.32 -11.48
C TYR A 279 -16.43 6.06 -12.33
N SER A 280 -16.54 6.14 -13.66
CA SER A 280 -16.12 5.05 -14.53
C SER A 280 -14.61 4.80 -14.46
N SER A 281 -13.82 5.84 -14.24
CA SER A 281 -12.34 5.76 -14.23
C SER A 281 -11.75 5.01 -13.03
N GLU A 282 -12.32 5.10 -11.81
CA GLU A 282 -11.76 4.40 -10.63
C GLU A 282 -11.94 2.89 -10.73
N VAL A 283 -13.10 2.42 -11.17
CA VAL A 283 -13.36 0.98 -11.37
C VAL A 283 -12.51 0.43 -12.51
N GLU A 284 -12.37 1.16 -13.62
CA GLU A 284 -11.50 0.79 -14.74
C GLU A 284 -10.03 0.72 -14.32
N GLU A 285 -9.55 1.63 -13.49
CA GLU A 285 -8.18 1.58 -12.96
C GLU A 285 -7.97 0.42 -11.98
N ILE A 286 -8.98 0.08 -11.17
CA ILE A 286 -8.94 -1.12 -10.32
C ILE A 286 -8.89 -2.36 -11.21
N GLU A 287 -9.74 -2.44 -12.24
CA GLU A 287 -9.74 -3.55 -13.21
C GLU A 287 -8.37 -3.69 -13.86
N GLN A 288 -7.79 -2.60 -14.37
CA GLN A 288 -6.44 -2.61 -14.96
C GLN A 288 -5.38 -3.06 -13.97
N THR A 289 -5.44 -2.59 -12.72
CA THR A 289 -4.50 -3.00 -11.67
C THR A 289 -4.60 -4.50 -11.38
N LEU A 290 -5.81 -5.06 -11.35
CA LEU A 290 -6.02 -6.49 -11.17
C LEU A 290 -5.51 -7.29 -12.39
N VAL A 291 -5.69 -6.78 -13.60
CA VAL A 291 -5.13 -7.37 -14.83
C VAL A 291 -3.60 -7.36 -14.79
N ASP A 292 -2.97 -6.25 -14.38
CA ASP A 292 -1.51 -6.15 -14.24
C ASP A 292 -0.98 -7.18 -13.24
N LEU A 293 -1.64 -7.33 -12.09
CA LEU A 293 -1.29 -8.34 -11.07
C LEU A 293 -1.47 -9.77 -11.61
N LYS A 294 -2.56 -10.03 -12.35
CA LYS A 294 -2.81 -11.34 -12.96
C LYS A 294 -1.74 -11.70 -13.98
N ASN A 295 -1.35 -10.74 -14.83
CA ASN A 295 -0.29 -10.90 -15.83
C ASN A 295 1.10 -11.07 -15.19
N ALA A 296 1.32 -10.52 -13.98
CA ALA A 296 2.51 -10.78 -13.18
C ALA A 296 2.50 -12.16 -12.50
N GLY A 297 1.42 -12.96 -12.66
CA GLY A 297 1.32 -14.30 -12.10
C GLY A 297 0.93 -14.34 -10.62
N VAL A 298 0.29 -13.29 -10.09
CA VAL A 298 -0.15 -13.26 -8.69
C VAL A 298 -1.23 -14.31 -8.44
N ASP A 299 -1.03 -15.14 -7.42
CA ASP A 299 -1.95 -16.24 -7.05
C ASP A 299 -3.08 -15.78 -6.15
N ILE A 300 -2.81 -14.88 -5.20
CA ILE A 300 -3.75 -14.41 -4.18
C ILE A 300 -3.85 -12.89 -4.20
N ILE A 301 -5.06 -12.35 -4.24
CA ILE A 301 -5.27 -10.92 -4.03
C ILE A 301 -6.10 -10.63 -2.77
N THR A 302 -5.81 -9.50 -2.14
CA THR A 302 -6.61 -8.96 -1.05
C THR A 302 -7.05 -7.53 -1.37
N ILE A 303 -8.33 -7.21 -1.20
CA ILE A 303 -8.84 -5.85 -1.40
C ILE A 303 -9.59 -5.42 -0.14
N GLY A 304 -9.16 -4.29 0.44
CA GLY A 304 -9.76 -3.74 1.65
C GLY A 304 -10.02 -2.24 1.57
N GLN A 305 -10.96 -1.75 2.40
CA GLN A 305 -11.22 -0.32 2.51
C GLN A 305 -10.03 0.40 3.17
N TYR A 306 -9.56 1.45 2.55
CA TYR A 306 -8.66 2.40 3.20
C TYR A 306 -9.36 3.10 4.36
N ILE A 307 -8.72 3.12 5.51
CA ILE A 307 -9.16 3.85 6.70
C ILE A 307 -8.06 4.82 7.08
N GLN A 308 -8.36 6.11 7.06
CA GLN A 308 -7.40 7.17 7.36
C GLN A 308 -6.88 7.04 8.82
N PRO A 309 -5.57 6.86 9.02
CA PRO A 309 -5.04 6.69 10.39
C PRO A 309 -5.07 7.98 11.23
N SER A 310 -4.87 9.14 10.62
CA SER A 310 -4.97 10.46 11.23
C SER A 310 -5.22 11.55 10.18
N LYS A 311 -5.55 12.77 10.61
CA LYS A 311 -5.78 13.92 9.71
C LYS A 311 -4.57 14.31 8.86
N GLN A 312 -3.37 13.84 9.20
CA GLN A 312 -2.13 14.11 8.45
C GLN A 312 -1.95 13.15 7.25
N HIS A 313 -2.71 12.06 7.19
CA HIS A 313 -2.67 11.08 6.11
C HIS A 313 -3.67 11.45 5.01
N LEU A 314 -3.55 10.79 3.85
CA LEU A 314 -4.49 10.97 2.76
C LEU A 314 -5.93 10.81 3.26
N PRO A 315 -6.85 11.72 2.92
CA PRO A 315 -8.25 11.57 3.28
C PRO A 315 -8.85 10.35 2.59
N VAL A 316 -9.90 9.79 3.19
CA VAL A 316 -10.73 8.78 2.51
C VAL A 316 -11.55 9.49 1.45
N ALA A 317 -11.34 9.10 0.18
CA ALA A 317 -12.10 9.65 -0.94
C ALA A 317 -13.52 9.08 -0.99
N LYS A 318 -13.63 7.78 -0.72
CA LYS A 318 -14.90 7.05 -0.76
C LYS A 318 -14.90 5.91 0.24
N TYR A 319 -16.03 5.69 0.90
CA TYR A 319 -16.33 4.45 1.60
C TYR A 319 -17.17 3.57 0.68
N TYR A 320 -16.60 2.44 0.26
CA TYR A 320 -17.26 1.45 -0.59
C TYR A 320 -18.37 0.75 0.20
N THR A 321 -19.53 0.56 -0.41
CA THR A 321 -20.63 -0.20 0.19
C THR A 321 -20.36 -1.70 0.14
N LEU A 322 -21.19 -2.48 0.84
CA LEU A 322 -21.05 -3.95 0.82
C LEU A 322 -21.35 -4.50 -0.59
N GLU A 323 -22.29 -3.90 -1.29
CA GLU A 323 -22.66 -4.23 -2.67
C GLU A 323 -21.48 -3.98 -3.61
N GLU A 324 -20.80 -2.85 -3.49
CA GLU A 324 -19.62 -2.54 -4.30
C GLU A 324 -18.45 -3.51 -4.01
N PHE A 325 -18.31 -4.01 -2.78
CA PHE A 325 -17.36 -5.08 -2.49
C PHE A 325 -17.74 -6.41 -3.17
N GLU A 326 -19.04 -6.72 -3.31
CA GLU A 326 -19.47 -7.89 -4.10
C GLU A 326 -19.16 -7.69 -5.60
N GLU A 327 -19.38 -6.50 -6.15
CA GLU A 327 -18.98 -6.18 -7.54
C GLU A 327 -17.47 -6.37 -7.76
N LEU A 328 -16.63 -5.95 -6.80
CA LEU A 328 -15.18 -6.20 -6.86
C LEU A 328 -14.82 -7.69 -6.81
N LYS A 329 -15.62 -8.52 -6.10
CA LYS A 329 -15.43 -9.99 -6.10
C LYS A 329 -15.76 -10.58 -7.46
N GLU A 330 -16.86 -10.14 -8.09
CA GLU A 330 -17.23 -10.59 -9.43
C GLU A 330 -16.18 -10.16 -10.47
N LEU A 331 -15.66 -8.94 -10.36
CA LEU A 331 -14.57 -8.44 -11.20
C LEU A 331 -13.30 -9.32 -11.06
N ALA A 332 -12.91 -9.66 -9.84
CA ALA A 332 -11.77 -10.52 -9.59
C ALA A 332 -11.95 -11.92 -10.21
N ARG A 333 -13.17 -12.50 -10.11
CA ARG A 333 -13.51 -13.78 -10.76
C ARG A 333 -13.45 -13.69 -12.28
N LYS A 334 -14.00 -12.62 -12.87
CA LYS A 334 -13.99 -12.37 -14.32
C LYS A 334 -12.57 -12.28 -14.88
N ILE A 335 -11.65 -11.65 -14.13
CA ILE A 335 -10.22 -11.56 -14.50
C ILE A 335 -9.52 -12.92 -14.35
N GLY A 336 -10.12 -13.87 -13.62
CA GLY A 336 -9.60 -15.23 -13.45
C GLY A 336 -8.82 -15.46 -12.16
N PHE A 337 -8.99 -14.63 -11.13
CA PHE A 337 -8.49 -14.94 -9.80
C PHE A 337 -9.36 -16.03 -9.15
N LYS A 338 -8.73 -17.14 -8.79
CA LYS A 338 -9.39 -18.23 -8.04
C LYS A 338 -9.35 -17.99 -6.53
N ASN A 339 -8.34 -17.24 -6.09
CA ASN A 339 -8.03 -16.99 -4.68
C ASN A 339 -8.04 -15.50 -4.38
N PHE A 340 -9.00 -15.05 -3.61
CA PHE A 340 -9.07 -13.66 -3.19
C PHE A 340 -9.79 -13.48 -1.86
N GLN A 341 -9.43 -12.43 -1.14
CA GLN A 341 -10.18 -11.91 -0.01
C GLN A 341 -10.52 -10.45 -0.28
N ILE A 342 -11.81 -10.16 -0.40
CA ILE A 342 -12.30 -8.82 -0.75
C ILE A 342 -13.40 -8.44 0.23
N GLY A 343 -13.24 -7.28 0.88
CA GLY A 343 -14.22 -6.79 1.84
C GLY A 343 -13.71 -5.64 2.69
N PRO A 344 -14.60 -4.94 3.40
CA PRO A 344 -14.30 -3.65 4.02
C PRO A 344 -13.18 -3.69 5.08
N LEU A 345 -13.07 -4.78 5.81
CA LEU A 345 -12.08 -4.95 6.87
C LEU A 345 -10.91 -5.88 6.49
N VAL A 346 -10.88 -6.34 5.23
CA VAL A 346 -9.76 -7.16 4.73
C VAL A 346 -8.45 -6.36 4.80
N ARG A 347 -7.40 -7.05 5.20
CA ARG A 347 -6.00 -6.60 5.21
C ARG A 347 -5.13 -7.71 4.64
N SER A 348 -3.94 -7.39 4.16
CA SER A 348 -3.05 -8.38 3.51
C SER A 348 -2.80 -9.61 4.37
N SER A 349 -2.65 -9.45 5.68
CA SER A 349 -2.41 -10.56 6.61
C SER A 349 -3.66 -11.11 7.30
N TYR A 350 -4.87 -10.58 6.99
CA TYR A 350 -6.10 -11.03 7.59
C TYR A 350 -6.50 -12.39 7.01
N HIS A 351 -6.75 -13.39 7.89
CA HIS A 351 -7.02 -14.78 7.50
C HIS A 351 -6.00 -15.37 6.49
N ALA A 352 -4.72 -15.02 6.62
CA ALA A 352 -3.66 -15.40 5.68
C ALA A 352 -3.52 -16.91 5.50
N MET A 353 -3.63 -17.70 6.58
CA MET A 353 -3.59 -19.17 6.52
C MET A 353 -4.70 -19.74 5.64
N ALA A 354 -5.95 -19.29 5.80
CA ALA A 354 -7.07 -19.78 5.00
C ALA A 354 -6.90 -19.48 3.51
N SER A 355 -6.33 -18.29 3.17
CA SER A 355 -6.00 -17.94 1.78
C SER A 355 -4.93 -18.85 1.22
N TYR A 356 -3.90 -19.16 1.98
CA TYR A 356 -2.84 -20.08 1.58
C TYR A 356 -3.36 -21.49 1.35
N GLU A 357 -4.14 -22.05 2.27
CA GLU A 357 -4.73 -23.40 2.14
C GLU A 357 -5.64 -23.52 0.90
N THR A 358 -6.37 -22.43 0.57
CA THR A 358 -7.19 -22.38 -0.64
C THR A 358 -6.33 -22.35 -1.90
N SER A 359 -5.12 -21.75 -1.86
CA SER A 359 -4.22 -21.67 -3.02
C SER A 359 -3.58 -23.01 -3.39
N LEU A 360 -3.58 -23.99 -2.47
CA LEU A 360 -3.03 -25.32 -2.69
C LEU A 360 -4.04 -26.31 -3.33
N LYS A 361 -5.31 -25.93 -3.43
CA LYS A 361 -6.39 -26.71 -4.05
C LYS A 361 -6.58 -26.32 -5.52
#